data_cf322bc30048977110465885c3803bde
#
_entry.id   cf322bc30048977110465885c3803bde
#
_cell.length_a   1.000
_cell.length_b   1.000
_cell.length_c   1.000
_cell.angle_alpha   90.00
_cell.angle_beta   90.00
_cell.angle_gamma   90.00
#
_symmetry.space_group_name_H-M   'P 1'
#
loop_
_entity.id
_entity.type
_entity.pdbx_description
1 polymer ?
#
loop_
_entity_poly.entity_id
_entity_poly.type
_entity_poly.pdbx_seq_one_letter_code
_entity_poly.pdbx_strand_id
1 'polypeptide(L)'
;VQTEEKELYRFIQAPDWANTLSDTEIIALLVDTDFSREQTDEGRDYCYFLHKYSKIDVDSTSDYTFMAYTLTQPENLERASMYDMILEENEFFNIHRISVYRNGELIDKTPDTTIKVLDNENQSNRGVISSSKKLNFSIKDLHLDDILILEDTKEKVFTEKEFLRRDFMKYIYVTPDTYWAYGRYHFKLINNRDKRVAYKNVFFRDEERNVLPSEVKYLAQGETFEIIENDYINPVDPNREIFPFIDFATDSNWKDLSNYIYPLYEGVFNAQLTDFAPDLVAKLDAMPTLDEKLQYAIEFVQNNIYYVYNADEMNGHKPQEPAVTYQNKQGDCKAKCVLLKCVLNYLGVDSSVVLVNYNVDFYLKYYLPSLLSFNHVVVKINHQGQEYFIDATARNEFGRLEKRAVISFCFYMEILPDQELQVRKPIRFADYCIDEKINLVVKENKGKIELLTTYRYNRANTMRGYFKSSNKNERLDSWNNSLFYALNYANDRKGKDFRDIFKDATLQIVKDDKVENELTVKYEATIENPYFVDSQGKRFLMYFDGSVLKNSIREHQHSDVSFWHNFDSERYEIYLQTDENIDTKEKYTIQECDIQNKYFTHKTQKF
;
A
#
# COMPACT_ATOMS: atom_id res chain seq x y z
N VAL A 1 16.32 -20.96 28.13
CA VAL A 1 15.60 -19.78 27.67
C VAL A 1 16.47 -18.52 27.70
N GLN A 2 17.41 -18.39 28.65
CA GLN A 2 18.31 -17.20 28.75
C GLN A 2 19.55 -17.25 27.83
N THR A 3 19.85 -18.38 27.20
CA THR A 3 21.01 -18.55 26.32
C THR A 3 20.75 -18.14 24.86
N GLU A 4 19.49 -18.17 24.39
CA GLU A 4 19.15 -17.81 23.01
C GLU A 4 19.06 -16.29 22.78
N GLU A 5 18.71 -15.50 23.80
CA GLU A 5 18.54 -14.05 23.66
C GLU A 5 19.85 -13.29 23.37
N LYS A 6 20.99 -13.81 23.79
CA LYS A 6 22.32 -13.19 23.59
C LYS A 6 22.88 -13.34 22.17
N GLU A 7 22.29 -14.18 21.34
CA GLU A 7 22.77 -14.40 19.97
C GLU A 7 22.13 -13.47 18.93
N LEU A 8 21.00 -12.83 19.23
CA LEU A 8 20.26 -11.98 18.28
C LEU A 8 20.95 -10.65 17.99
N TYR A 9 21.72 -10.13 18.94
CA TYR A 9 22.53 -8.93 18.74
C TYR A 9 23.89 -9.04 19.41
N ARG A 10 24.88 -8.35 18.85
CA ARG A 10 26.26 -8.34 19.33
C ARG A 10 26.86 -6.95 19.20
N PHE A 11 27.71 -6.59 20.15
CA PHE A 11 28.62 -5.45 20.04
C PHE A 11 29.98 -5.97 19.53
N ILE A 12 30.28 -5.70 18.27
CA ILE A 12 31.49 -6.17 17.59
C ILE A 12 32.07 -5.07 16.70
N GLN A 13 33.31 -5.21 16.28
CA GLN A 13 33.90 -4.30 15.28
C GLN A 13 33.19 -4.43 13.92
N ALA A 14 33.18 -3.31 13.17
CA ALA A 14 32.67 -3.31 11.82
C ALA A 14 33.46 -4.30 10.94
N PRO A 15 32.78 -4.94 9.97
CA PRO A 15 33.46 -5.89 9.10
C PRO A 15 34.41 -5.17 8.12
N ASP A 16 35.53 -5.79 7.79
CA ASP A 16 36.58 -5.21 6.93
C ASP A 16 36.04 -4.72 5.58
N TRP A 17 35.07 -5.44 5.01
CA TRP A 17 34.48 -5.07 3.72
C TRP A 17 33.68 -3.76 3.76
N ALA A 18 33.25 -3.30 4.93
CA ALA A 18 32.54 -2.04 5.09
C ALA A 18 33.46 -0.81 4.97
N ASN A 19 34.77 -0.98 5.20
CA ASN A 19 35.73 0.14 5.22
C ASN A 19 35.22 1.28 6.11
N THR A 20 35.00 0.99 7.39
CA THR A 20 34.49 1.97 8.36
C THR A 20 35.42 3.17 8.48
N LEU A 21 34.84 4.32 8.84
CA LEU A 21 35.59 5.56 9.04
C LEU A 21 36.23 5.60 10.43
N SER A 22 37.45 6.10 10.50
CA SER A 22 38.09 6.45 11.76
C SER A 22 37.42 7.68 12.41
N ASP A 23 37.65 7.87 13.70
CA ASP A 23 37.11 9.04 14.42
C ASP A 23 37.56 10.37 13.80
N THR A 24 38.77 10.43 13.27
CA THR A 24 39.26 11.63 12.57
C THR A 24 38.53 11.88 11.28
N GLU A 25 38.22 10.84 10.49
CA GLU A 25 37.45 10.96 9.25
C GLU A 25 35.98 11.31 9.52
N ILE A 26 35.39 10.76 10.58
CA ILE A 26 34.04 11.13 11.02
C ILE A 26 34.00 12.62 11.36
N ILE A 27 34.90 13.10 12.21
CA ILE A 27 34.94 14.50 12.62
C ILE A 27 35.14 15.40 11.39
N ALA A 28 36.02 15.03 10.46
CA ALA A 28 36.24 15.80 9.24
C ALA A 28 34.95 15.93 8.42
N LEU A 29 34.20 14.84 8.22
CA LEU A 29 32.92 14.90 7.51
C LEU A 29 31.88 15.76 8.24
N LEU A 30 31.85 15.75 9.57
CA LEU A 30 30.91 16.58 10.33
C LEU A 30 31.24 18.08 10.25
N VAL A 31 32.54 18.42 10.21
CA VAL A 31 33.00 19.81 10.16
C VAL A 31 32.94 20.37 8.74
N ASP A 32 33.26 19.57 7.72
CA ASP A 32 33.34 20.01 6.32
C ASP A 32 31.97 20.09 5.64
N THR A 33 30.92 19.48 6.22
CA THR A 33 29.58 19.51 5.65
C THR A 33 28.89 20.83 6.00
N ASP A 34 28.57 21.64 4.97
CA ASP A 34 27.88 22.92 5.12
C ASP A 34 26.42 22.81 4.69
N PHE A 35 25.53 22.81 5.66
CA PHE A 35 24.07 22.85 5.45
C PHE A 35 23.48 24.27 5.41
N SER A 36 24.29 25.32 5.45
CA SER A 36 23.81 26.70 5.57
C SER A 36 22.90 27.16 4.41
N ARG A 37 23.07 26.56 3.24
CA ARG A 37 22.20 26.77 2.06
C ARG A 37 20.84 26.07 2.18
N GLU A 38 20.71 25.14 3.11
CA GLU A 38 19.65 24.16 3.18
C GLU A 38 18.88 24.23 4.47
N GLN A 39 19.24 25.13 5.36
CA GLN A 39 18.42 25.46 6.51
C GLN A 39 17.11 26.03 5.98
N THR A 40 16.23 25.10 5.62
CA THR A 40 14.84 25.44 5.42
C THR A 40 14.29 25.94 6.73
N ASP A 41 13.45 26.94 6.68
CA ASP A 41 12.89 27.76 7.75
C ASP A 41 12.19 26.99 8.89
N GLU A 42 12.24 25.68 8.95
CA GLU A 42 11.37 24.87 9.79
C GLU A 42 12.05 23.81 10.67
N GLY A 43 13.33 23.98 11.00
CA GLY A 43 14.01 23.11 11.99
C GLY A 43 14.00 21.63 11.63
N ARG A 44 14.32 21.30 10.38
CA ARG A 44 14.48 19.91 9.95
C ARG A 44 15.79 19.35 10.46
N ASP A 45 15.78 18.07 10.85
CA ASP A 45 17.02 17.35 11.09
C ASP A 45 17.73 17.09 9.77
N TYR A 46 19.07 17.04 9.79
CA TYR A 46 19.86 16.66 8.63
C TYR A 46 20.79 15.50 8.93
N CYS A 47 21.07 14.74 7.87
CA CYS A 47 22.00 13.64 7.90
C CYS A 47 23.34 14.10 7.29
N TYR A 48 24.38 14.16 8.08
CA TYR A 48 25.71 14.54 7.61
C TYR A 48 26.27 13.54 6.61
N PHE A 49 26.10 12.26 6.91
CA PHE A 49 26.40 11.18 5.97
C PHE A 49 25.50 9.98 6.23
N LEU A 50 25.22 9.25 5.17
CA LEU A 50 24.51 7.97 5.19
C LEU A 50 25.23 7.01 4.25
N HIS A 51 25.91 6.02 4.83
CA HIS A 51 26.51 4.90 4.10
C HIS A 51 25.61 3.67 4.23
N LYS A 52 25.17 3.12 3.11
CA LYS A 52 24.38 1.88 3.04
C LYS A 52 25.08 0.90 2.12
N TYR A 53 25.65 -0.15 2.70
CA TYR A 53 26.35 -1.16 1.92
C TYR A 53 25.63 -2.50 2.06
N SER A 54 25.42 -3.18 0.96
CA SER A 54 24.83 -4.52 0.90
C SER A 54 25.85 -5.49 0.35
N LYS A 55 26.06 -6.58 1.04
CA LYS A 55 26.88 -7.70 0.58
C LYS A 55 26.00 -8.92 0.44
N ILE A 56 26.03 -9.54 -0.74
CA ILE A 56 25.22 -10.70 -1.07
C ILE A 56 26.13 -11.90 -1.24
N ASP A 57 26.03 -12.83 -0.31
CA ASP A 57 26.72 -14.12 -0.35
C ASP A 57 25.75 -15.24 -0.80
N VAL A 58 26.24 -16.46 -1.03
CA VAL A 58 25.42 -17.60 -1.45
C VAL A 58 24.34 -17.93 -0.41
N ASP A 59 24.71 -17.88 0.87
CA ASP A 59 23.89 -18.34 1.99
C ASP A 59 23.42 -17.21 2.92
N SER A 60 23.78 -15.96 2.61
CA SER A 60 23.46 -14.83 3.49
C SER A 60 23.43 -13.49 2.75
N THR A 61 22.80 -12.52 3.39
CA THR A 61 22.95 -11.10 3.04
C THR A 61 23.38 -10.33 4.27
N SER A 62 24.20 -9.30 4.07
CA SER A 62 24.63 -8.37 5.11
C SER A 62 24.35 -6.95 4.65
N ASP A 63 23.51 -6.24 5.38
CA ASP A 63 23.17 -4.83 5.15
C ASP A 63 23.83 -3.99 6.25
N TYR A 64 24.89 -3.27 5.86
CA TYR A 64 25.61 -2.35 6.72
C TYR A 64 25.05 -0.95 6.60
N THR A 65 24.84 -0.29 7.74
CA THR A 65 24.43 1.11 7.82
C THR A 65 25.39 1.88 8.71
N PHE A 66 25.83 3.04 8.23
CA PHE A 66 26.62 3.98 9.00
C PHE A 66 26.12 5.40 8.72
N MET A 67 25.62 6.05 9.75
CA MET A 67 24.94 7.34 9.61
C MET A 67 25.26 8.30 10.75
N ALA A 68 25.24 9.60 10.45
CA ALA A 68 25.33 10.67 11.43
C ALA A 68 24.25 11.70 11.15
N TYR A 69 23.38 12.01 12.12
CA TYR A 69 22.29 12.95 11.94
C TYR A 69 22.04 13.81 13.18
N THR A 70 21.48 14.99 12.96
CA THR A 70 21.19 15.96 14.02
C THR A 70 19.92 15.61 14.81
N LEU A 71 19.86 16.07 16.04
CA LEU A 71 18.69 15.97 16.92
C LEU A 71 18.21 17.39 17.27
N THR A 72 17.61 18.08 16.30
CA THR A 72 17.19 19.49 16.47
C THR A 72 15.78 19.66 17.02
N GLN A 73 14.95 18.61 16.92
CA GLN A 73 13.57 18.63 17.36
C GLN A 73 13.33 17.71 18.55
N PRO A 74 12.52 18.13 19.56
CA PRO A 74 12.21 17.28 20.71
C PRO A 74 11.62 15.91 20.32
N GLU A 75 10.76 15.85 19.31
CA GLU A 75 10.14 14.63 18.82
C GLU A 75 11.16 13.65 18.24
N ASN A 76 12.17 14.18 17.54
CA ASN A 76 13.24 13.35 16.97
C ASN A 76 14.23 12.91 18.04
N LEU A 77 14.50 13.74 19.04
CA LEU A 77 15.26 13.36 20.22
C LEU A 77 14.58 12.21 20.98
N GLU A 78 13.26 12.28 21.18
CA GLU A 78 12.48 11.23 21.81
C GLU A 78 12.56 9.91 21.00
N ARG A 79 12.37 9.98 19.68
CA ARG A 79 12.49 8.81 18.78
C ARG A 79 13.89 8.22 18.76
N ALA A 80 14.94 9.04 18.78
CA ALA A 80 16.33 8.57 18.83
C ALA A 80 16.68 7.94 20.18
N SER A 81 16.10 8.46 21.27
CA SER A 81 16.31 7.93 22.62
C SER A 81 15.67 6.56 22.82
N MET A 82 14.62 6.24 22.05
CA MET A 82 13.94 4.94 22.14
C MET A 82 13.41 4.53 20.75
N TYR A 83 13.99 3.47 20.19
CA TYR A 83 13.55 2.94 18.90
C TYR A 83 13.58 1.41 18.87
N ASP A 84 12.86 0.85 17.92
CA ASP A 84 12.71 -0.59 17.73
C ASP A 84 13.39 -1.04 16.44
N MET A 85 14.16 -2.14 16.51
CA MET A 85 14.66 -2.88 15.36
C MET A 85 13.96 -4.23 15.29
N ILE A 86 13.29 -4.52 14.19
CA ILE A 86 12.64 -5.82 13.99
C ILE A 86 13.61 -6.77 13.31
N LEU A 87 13.74 -7.96 13.88
CA LEU A 87 14.48 -9.09 13.31
C LEU A 87 13.50 -10.20 12.94
N GLU A 88 13.53 -10.57 11.68
CA GLU A 88 12.85 -11.77 11.20
C GLU A 88 13.63 -13.04 11.60
N GLU A 89 13.06 -14.20 11.32
CA GLU A 89 13.76 -15.47 11.58
C GLU A 89 15.10 -15.51 10.85
N ASN A 90 16.14 -15.98 11.55
CA ASN A 90 17.54 -16.05 11.07
C ASN A 90 18.17 -14.69 10.71
N GLU A 91 17.65 -13.60 11.26
CA GLU A 91 18.27 -12.29 11.22
C GLU A 91 19.02 -11.98 12.52
N PHE A 92 20.17 -11.32 12.38
CA PHE A 92 21.06 -10.93 13.49
C PHE A 92 21.45 -9.48 13.33
N PHE A 93 21.66 -8.80 14.46
CA PHE A 93 22.02 -7.38 14.46
C PHE A 93 23.36 -7.16 15.15
N ASN A 94 24.35 -6.73 14.40
CA ASN A 94 25.68 -6.40 14.89
C ASN A 94 25.82 -4.88 15.03
N ILE A 95 26.12 -4.43 16.22
CA ILE A 95 26.28 -3.02 16.57
C ILE A 95 27.78 -2.73 16.64
N HIS A 96 28.21 -1.75 15.84
CA HIS A 96 29.63 -1.36 15.73
C HIS A 96 29.90 -0.06 16.46
N ARG A 97 28.92 0.88 16.46
CA ARG A 97 29.06 2.17 17.11
C ARG A 97 27.70 2.74 17.51
N ILE A 98 27.64 3.28 18.72
CA ILE A 98 26.59 4.21 19.17
C ILE A 98 27.33 5.36 19.85
N SER A 99 27.38 6.52 19.23
CA SER A 99 28.10 7.69 19.77
C SER A 99 27.38 8.99 19.42
N VAL A 100 27.74 10.06 20.12
CA VAL A 100 27.30 11.41 19.80
C VAL A 100 28.51 12.31 19.60
N TYR A 101 28.39 13.26 18.67
CA TYR A 101 29.31 14.37 18.58
C TYR A 101 28.68 15.57 19.27
N ARG A 102 29.34 16.07 20.31
CA ARG A 102 28.88 17.15 21.19
C ARG A 102 30.05 18.03 21.55
N ASN A 103 29.94 19.34 21.35
CA ASN A 103 30.95 20.33 21.71
C ASN A 103 32.38 20.04 21.18
N GLY A 104 32.50 19.44 20.00
CA GLY A 104 33.80 19.13 19.38
C GLY A 104 34.37 17.76 19.75
N GLU A 105 33.69 16.95 20.53
CA GLU A 105 34.15 15.65 20.99
C GLU A 105 33.16 14.52 20.59
N LEU A 106 33.76 13.35 20.27
CA LEU A 106 32.99 12.12 20.08
C LEU A 106 32.86 11.42 21.45
N ILE A 107 31.61 11.16 21.85
CA ILE A 107 31.26 10.52 23.11
C ILE A 107 30.63 9.16 22.82
N ASP A 108 31.23 8.09 23.30
CA ASP A 108 30.67 6.74 23.21
C ASP A 108 29.42 6.61 24.09
N LYS A 109 28.32 6.21 23.48
CA LYS A 109 27.01 5.98 24.09
C LYS A 109 26.69 4.49 24.29
N THR A 110 27.59 3.60 23.94
CA THR A 110 27.41 2.16 24.16
C THR A 110 27.14 1.82 25.64
N PRO A 111 27.85 2.41 26.62
CA PRO A 111 27.58 2.15 28.03
C PRO A 111 26.23 2.68 28.52
N ASP A 112 25.70 3.71 27.86
CA ASP A 112 24.43 4.35 28.17
C ASP A 112 23.22 3.71 27.43
N THR A 113 23.48 2.69 26.61
CA THR A 113 22.48 2.01 25.79
C THR A 113 22.01 0.72 26.45
N THR A 114 20.70 0.56 26.52
CA THR A 114 20.06 -0.69 26.97
C THR A 114 19.25 -1.27 25.81
N ILE A 115 19.40 -2.57 25.57
CA ILE A 115 18.64 -3.30 24.54
C ILE A 115 17.80 -4.37 25.22
N LYS A 116 16.49 -4.37 24.93
CA LYS A 116 15.55 -5.40 25.37
C LYS A 116 15.09 -6.21 24.17
N VAL A 117 15.09 -7.54 24.32
CA VAL A 117 14.52 -8.45 23.31
C VAL A 117 13.07 -8.72 23.69
N LEU A 118 12.15 -8.43 22.77
CA LEU A 118 10.73 -8.59 22.94
C LEU A 118 10.15 -9.41 21.77
N ASP A 119 9.03 -10.07 22.01
CA ASP A 119 8.26 -10.67 20.92
C ASP A 119 7.62 -9.58 20.05
N ASN A 120 7.61 -9.79 18.74
CA ASN A 120 6.97 -8.87 17.83
C ASN A 120 5.48 -9.19 17.68
N GLU A 121 4.64 -8.61 18.55
CA GLU A 121 3.19 -8.86 18.57
C GLU A 121 2.39 -8.09 17.50
N ASN A 122 3.01 -7.18 16.76
CA ASN A 122 2.30 -6.24 15.89
C ASN A 122 1.54 -6.89 14.72
N GLN A 123 1.73 -8.17 14.46
CA GLN A 123 1.11 -8.88 13.34
C GLN A 123 0.05 -9.92 13.77
N SER A 124 -0.03 -10.27 15.07
CA SER A 124 -0.96 -11.29 15.56
C SER A 124 -2.43 -10.91 15.31
N ASN A 125 -2.77 -9.64 15.42
CA ASN A 125 -4.13 -9.13 15.13
C ASN A 125 -4.53 -9.24 13.64
N ARG A 126 -3.57 -9.51 12.75
CA ARG A 126 -3.78 -9.71 11.31
C ARG A 126 -3.73 -11.18 10.89
N GLY A 127 -3.67 -12.11 11.85
CA GLY A 127 -3.56 -13.54 11.58
C GLY A 127 -2.16 -13.95 11.10
N VAL A 128 -1.12 -13.16 11.41
CA VAL A 128 0.27 -13.51 11.09
C VAL A 128 0.94 -14.06 12.35
N ILE A 129 1.45 -15.29 12.26
CA ILE A 129 2.26 -15.94 13.28
C ILE A 129 3.70 -15.90 12.78
N SER A 130 4.61 -15.33 13.55
CA SER A 130 6.01 -15.19 13.20
C SER A 130 6.87 -15.27 14.46
N SER A 131 8.04 -15.90 14.35
CA SER A 131 9.08 -15.91 15.37
C SER A 131 9.88 -14.60 15.43
N SER A 132 9.49 -13.59 14.66
CA SER A 132 10.20 -12.30 14.62
C SER A 132 10.31 -11.68 16.00
N LYS A 133 11.47 -11.09 16.27
CA LYS A 133 11.80 -10.43 17.53
C LYS A 133 11.94 -8.92 17.32
N LYS A 134 11.75 -8.20 18.38
CA LYS A 134 11.92 -6.76 18.43
C LYS A 134 13.05 -6.43 19.40
N LEU A 135 14.11 -5.81 18.91
CA LEU A 135 15.14 -5.21 19.74
C LEU A 135 14.69 -3.78 20.08
N ASN A 136 14.34 -3.55 21.32
CA ASN A 136 13.99 -2.22 21.80
C ASN A 136 15.24 -1.55 22.40
N PHE A 137 15.71 -0.52 21.71
CA PHE A 137 16.86 0.29 22.11
C PHE A 137 16.41 1.44 23.01
N SER A 138 17.16 1.69 24.06
CA SER A 138 17.04 2.87 24.90
C SER A 138 18.41 3.49 25.11
N ILE A 139 18.64 4.67 24.56
CA ILE A 139 19.90 5.43 24.68
C ILE A 139 19.66 6.60 25.62
N LYS A 140 20.44 6.67 26.71
CA LYS A 140 20.32 7.73 27.72
C LYS A 140 21.22 8.92 27.41
N ASP A 141 20.89 10.06 28.01
CA ASP A 141 21.69 11.29 27.97
C ASP A 141 21.97 11.76 26.52
N LEU A 142 20.94 11.71 25.65
CA LEU A 142 20.91 12.44 24.40
C LEU A 142 20.37 13.85 24.63
N HIS A 143 20.97 14.84 23.99
CA HIS A 143 20.59 16.25 24.10
C HIS A 143 20.15 16.81 22.75
N LEU A 144 19.39 17.88 22.77
CA LEU A 144 19.16 18.66 21.56
C LEU A 144 20.49 19.19 21.02
N ASP A 145 20.61 19.28 19.72
CA ASP A 145 21.78 19.65 18.96
C ASP A 145 22.95 18.64 19.00
N ASP A 146 22.77 17.47 19.64
CA ASP A 146 23.68 16.36 19.44
C ASP A 146 23.65 15.90 17.96
N ILE A 147 24.77 15.43 17.45
CA ILE A 147 24.82 14.63 16.24
C ILE A 147 24.94 13.17 16.65
N LEU A 148 23.89 12.41 16.46
CA LEU A 148 23.87 10.98 16.77
C LEU A 148 24.53 10.20 15.62
N ILE A 149 25.44 9.30 16.00
CA ILE A 149 26.25 8.50 15.07
C ILE A 149 25.98 7.02 15.36
N LEU A 150 25.41 6.33 14.38
CA LEU A 150 25.06 4.93 14.47
C LEU A 150 25.76 4.13 13.38
N GLU A 151 26.36 3.00 13.76
CA GLU A 151 27.00 2.08 12.83
C GLU A 151 26.60 0.65 13.18
N ASP A 152 26.02 -0.06 12.25
CA ASP A 152 25.50 -1.41 12.44
C ASP A 152 25.53 -2.26 11.17
N THR A 153 25.34 -3.58 11.34
CA THR A 153 25.10 -4.51 10.25
C THR A 153 23.97 -5.45 10.62
N LYS A 154 22.94 -5.50 9.78
CA LYS A 154 21.90 -6.51 9.83
C LYS A 154 22.27 -7.66 8.90
N GLU A 155 22.37 -8.85 9.44
CA GLU A 155 22.71 -10.07 8.71
C GLU A 155 21.51 -10.98 8.64
N LYS A 156 21.28 -11.61 7.49
CA LYS A 156 20.30 -12.67 7.29
C LYS A 156 20.99 -13.91 6.75
N VAL A 157 20.83 -15.04 7.44
CA VAL A 157 21.32 -16.35 7.01
C VAL A 157 20.17 -17.14 6.40
N PHE A 158 20.33 -17.62 5.17
CA PHE A 158 19.29 -18.37 4.47
C PHE A 158 19.33 -19.85 4.83
N THR A 159 18.17 -20.42 5.14
CA THR A 159 18.00 -21.86 5.25
C THR A 159 17.99 -22.50 3.86
N GLU A 160 18.20 -23.83 3.79
CA GLU A 160 18.13 -24.55 2.51
C GLU A 160 16.78 -24.46 1.80
N LYS A 161 15.72 -24.18 2.57
CA LYS A 161 14.33 -24.09 2.09
C LYS A 161 13.97 -22.70 1.62
N GLU A 162 14.73 -21.67 1.95
CA GLU A 162 14.38 -20.31 1.61
C GLU A 162 14.63 -20.01 0.14
N PHE A 163 13.61 -19.49 -0.50
CA PHE A 163 13.66 -19.02 -1.88
C PHE A 163 14.75 -17.96 -2.11
N LEU A 164 15.03 -17.13 -1.11
CA LEU A 164 16.05 -16.08 -1.11
C LEU A 164 17.47 -16.57 -1.39
N ARG A 165 17.76 -17.85 -1.19
CA ARG A 165 19.02 -18.44 -1.65
C ARG A 165 19.22 -18.39 -3.15
N ARG A 166 18.12 -18.37 -3.92
CA ARG A 166 18.13 -18.46 -5.39
C ARG A 166 17.79 -17.16 -6.06
N ASP A 167 16.95 -16.36 -5.43
CA ASP A 167 16.50 -15.08 -5.94
C ASP A 167 16.92 -13.96 -5.01
N PHE A 168 17.27 -12.83 -5.59
CA PHE A 168 17.64 -11.62 -4.90
C PHE A 168 16.93 -10.47 -5.59
N MET A 169 16.37 -9.57 -4.83
CA MET A 169 15.80 -8.32 -5.32
C MET A 169 16.11 -7.21 -4.32
N LYS A 170 16.58 -6.11 -4.82
CA LYS A 170 16.74 -4.87 -4.06
C LYS A 170 16.54 -3.68 -4.99
N TYR A 171 15.94 -2.64 -4.48
CA TYR A 171 15.95 -1.35 -5.17
C TYR A 171 16.38 -0.27 -4.20
N ILE A 172 17.03 0.75 -4.73
CA ILE A 172 17.43 1.93 -3.98
C ILE A 172 16.92 3.17 -4.69
N TYR A 173 16.32 4.05 -3.94
CA TYR A 173 16.06 5.39 -4.45
C TYR A 173 17.36 6.19 -4.48
N VAL A 174 17.56 6.97 -5.54
CA VAL A 174 18.72 7.88 -5.63
C VAL A 174 18.59 8.97 -4.57
N THR A 175 17.34 9.33 -4.24
CA THR A 175 16.98 10.15 -3.09
C THR A 175 16.64 9.24 -1.92
N PRO A 176 17.52 9.09 -0.91
CA PRO A 176 17.28 8.17 0.19
C PRO A 176 16.08 8.54 1.08
N ASP A 177 15.70 9.83 1.11
CA ASP A 177 14.53 10.31 1.87
C ASP A 177 13.99 11.62 1.27
N THR A 178 12.70 11.87 1.44
CA THR A 178 12.02 13.10 1.00
C THR A 178 12.02 14.20 2.06
N TYR A 179 12.37 13.88 3.31
CA TYR A 179 12.26 14.80 4.44
C TYR A 179 13.60 15.29 4.96
N TRP A 180 14.70 14.59 4.64
CA TRP A 180 16.03 14.87 5.17
C TRP A 180 16.94 15.44 4.09
N ALA A 181 17.76 16.41 4.45
CA ALA A 181 18.90 16.79 3.65
C ALA A 181 20.09 15.89 4.01
N TYR A 182 20.87 15.51 3.00
CA TYR A 182 22.04 14.65 3.18
C TYR A 182 23.30 15.38 2.70
N GLY A 183 24.33 15.42 3.53
CA GLY A 183 25.64 15.94 3.13
C GLY A 183 26.37 14.95 2.24
N ARG A 184 26.31 13.67 2.57
CA ARG A 184 26.89 12.60 1.76
C ARG A 184 26.02 11.36 1.81
N TYR A 185 25.66 10.85 0.64
CA TYR A 185 25.05 9.54 0.48
C TYR A 185 26.00 8.60 -0.24
N HIS A 186 26.25 7.43 0.34
CA HIS A 186 27.13 6.42 -0.23
C HIS A 186 26.45 5.05 -0.18
N PHE A 187 26.19 4.49 -1.34
CA PHE A 187 25.63 3.14 -1.47
C PHE A 187 26.61 2.21 -2.17
N LYS A 188 26.75 0.99 -1.66
CA LYS A 188 27.49 -0.11 -2.29
C LYS A 188 26.64 -1.37 -2.34
N LEU A 189 26.79 -2.15 -3.40
CA LEU A 189 26.28 -3.51 -3.49
C LEU A 189 27.40 -4.42 -3.99
N ILE A 190 27.79 -5.38 -3.16
CA ILE A 190 28.87 -6.35 -3.44
C ILE A 190 28.23 -7.69 -3.76
N ASN A 191 28.47 -8.21 -4.96
CA ASN A 191 27.99 -9.52 -5.35
C ASN A 191 29.07 -10.60 -5.13
N ASN A 192 28.94 -11.40 -4.08
CA ASN A 192 29.80 -12.57 -3.83
C ASN A 192 29.14 -13.88 -4.27
N ARG A 193 27.95 -13.83 -4.84
CA ARG A 193 27.26 -15.03 -5.34
C ARG A 193 27.90 -15.52 -6.64
N ASP A 194 27.74 -16.79 -6.91
CA ASP A 194 28.12 -17.42 -8.18
C ASP A 194 27.26 -16.98 -9.37
N LYS A 195 26.06 -16.43 -9.09
CA LYS A 195 25.16 -15.87 -10.09
C LYS A 195 25.38 -14.37 -10.27
N ARG A 196 25.25 -13.91 -11.51
CA ARG A 196 25.27 -12.48 -11.80
C ARG A 196 24.06 -11.79 -11.17
N VAL A 197 24.27 -10.56 -10.73
CA VAL A 197 23.21 -9.64 -10.36
C VAL A 197 23.03 -8.66 -11.52
N ALA A 198 21.82 -8.65 -12.07
CA ALA A 198 21.42 -7.64 -13.03
C ALA A 198 21.04 -6.36 -12.31
N TYR A 199 21.32 -5.20 -12.91
CA TYR A 199 20.85 -3.90 -12.41
C TYR A 199 20.55 -2.94 -13.54
N LYS A 200 19.67 -1.97 -13.27
CA LYS A 200 19.31 -0.90 -14.20
C LYS A 200 18.84 0.36 -13.49
N ASN A 201 19.04 1.49 -14.15
CA ASN A 201 18.47 2.76 -13.72
C ASN A 201 17.03 2.88 -14.23
N VAL A 202 16.11 3.30 -13.38
CA VAL A 202 14.69 3.46 -13.71
C VAL A 202 14.26 4.90 -13.41
N PHE A 203 13.58 5.55 -14.34
CA PHE A 203 13.09 6.93 -14.27
C PHE A 203 14.17 8.01 -14.11
N PHE A 204 15.42 7.71 -14.41
CA PHE A 204 16.44 8.73 -14.51
C PHE A 204 16.13 9.68 -15.68
N ARG A 205 16.49 10.93 -15.55
CA ARG A 205 16.21 11.97 -16.53
C ARG A 205 17.50 12.69 -16.93
N ASP A 206 17.52 13.19 -18.16
CA ASP A 206 18.56 14.11 -18.63
C ASP A 206 18.31 15.55 -18.12
N GLU A 207 19.19 16.48 -18.51
CA GLU A 207 19.08 17.89 -18.16
C GLU A 207 17.80 18.57 -18.72
N GLU A 208 17.27 18.02 -19.82
CA GLU A 208 16.03 18.47 -20.47
C GLU A 208 14.77 17.80 -19.86
N ARG A 209 14.94 16.98 -18.79
CA ARG A 209 13.91 16.20 -18.10
C ARG A 209 13.30 15.06 -18.89
N ASN A 210 13.89 14.62 -20.00
CA ASN A 210 13.46 13.41 -20.69
C ASN A 210 13.85 12.17 -19.90
N VAL A 211 12.97 11.16 -19.85
CA VAL A 211 13.28 9.88 -19.20
C VAL A 211 14.33 9.14 -20.02
N LEU A 212 15.45 8.82 -19.39
CA LEU A 212 16.52 8.06 -20.01
C LEU A 212 16.14 6.59 -20.20
N PRO A 213 16.61 5.93 -21.26
CA PRO A 213 16.43 4.49 -21.43
C PRO A 213 17.03 3.69 -20.27
N SER A 214 16.33 2.66 -19.84
CA SER A 214 16.83 1.72 -18.83
C SER A 214 17.63 0.61 -19.49
N GLU A 215 18.95 0.68 -19.39
CA GLU A 215 19.85 -0.40 -19.87
C GLU A 215 20.18 -1.35 -18.73
N VAL A 216 20.07 -2.66 -19.00
CA VAL A 216 20.43 -3.69 -18.03
C VAL A 216 21.94 -3.89 -18.06
N LYS A 217 22.55 -3.78 -16.89
CA LYS A 217 23.97 -4.06 -16.63
C LYS A 217 24.09 -5.21 -15.64
N TYR A 218 25.29 -5.75 -15.49
CA TYR A 218 25.50 -6.93 -14.67
C TYR A 218 26.70 -6.77 -13.76
N LEU A 219 26.58 -7.36 -12.57
CA LEU A 219 27.69 -7.57 -11.63
C LEU A 219 28.03 -9.06 -11.59
N ALA A 220 29.23 -9.43 -12.00
CA ALA A 220 29.76 -10.77 -11.81
C ALA A 220 30.11 -11.01 -10.31
N GLN A 221 30.50 -12.24 -10.00
CA GLN A 221 30.99 -12.56 -8.68
C GLN A 221 32.24 -11.73 -8.32
N GLY A 222 32.25 -11.14 -7.16
CA GLY A 222 33.32 -10.27 -6.66
C GLY A 222 33.24 -8.82 -7.15
N GLU A 223 32.31 -8.47 -8.04
CA GLU A 223 32.12 -7.10 -8.49
C GLU A 223 31.24 -6.29 -7.56
N THR A 224 31.47 -4.99 -7.57
CA THR A 224 30.78 -4.02 -6.71
C THR A 224 30.13 -2.92 -7.57
N PHE A 225 28.87 -2.65 -7.29
CA PHE A 225 28.21 -1.42 -7.69
C PHE A 225 28.40 -0.36 -6.60
N GLU A 226 28.67 0.87 -7.00
CA GLU A 226 28.87 1.98 -6.07
C GLU A 226 28.28 3.28 -6.61
N ILE A 227 27.66 4.05 -5.70
CA ILE A 227 27.22 5.43 -5.98
C ILE A 227 27.55 6.31 -4.79
N ILE A 228 28.13 7.47 -5.05
CA ILE A 228 28.46 8.49 -4.05
C ILE A 228 27.89 9.80 -4.52
N GLU A 229 27.02 10.38 -3.69
CA GLU A 229 26.48 11.72 -3.89
C GLU A 229 26.88 12.60 -2.72
N ASN A 230 27.47 13.74 -3.02
CA ASN A 230 27.87 14.74 -2.03
C ASN A 230 26.94 15.96 -2.16
N ASP A 231 26.74 16.67 -1.07
CA ASP A 231 25.86 17.83 -0.98
C ASP A 231 24.44 17.52 -1.50
N TYR A 232 23.97 16.34 -1.14
CA TYR A 232 22.72 15.81 -1.61
C TYR A 232 21.55 16.45 -0.86
N ILE A 233 20.92 17.38 -1.51
CA ILE A 233 19.71 18.02 -1.03
C ILE A 233 18.54 17.36 -1.74
N ASN A 234 17.53 17.09 -0.99
CA ASN A 234 16.34 16.50 -1.56
C ASN A 234 15.41 17.59 -2.14
N PRO A 235 15.44 17.85 -3.44
CA PRO A 235 14.54 18.80 -4.08
C PRO A 235 13.18 18.18 -4.38
N VAL A 236 12.80 17.10 -3.73
CA VAL A 236 11.66 16.28 -4.16
C VAL A 236 10.36 16.97 -3.81
N ASP A 237 9.56 17.19 -4.84
CA ASP A 237 8.15 17.48 -4.70
C ASP A 237 7.47 16.34 -3.91
N PRO A 238 6.93 16.61 -2.72
CA PRO A 238 6.27 15.59 -1.89
C PRO A 238 5.04 14.97 -2.57
N ASN A 239 4.54 15.58 -3.65
CA ASN A 239 3.45 15.04 -4.47
C ASN A 239 3.94 14.12 -5.58
N ARG A 240 5.25 13.90 -5.71
CA ARG A 240 5.82 13.03 -6.72
C ARG A 240 5.67 11.57 -6.29
N GLU A 241 4.87 10.81 -7.03
CA GLU A 241 4.64 9.38 -6.76
C GLU A 241 5.68 8.45 -7.40
N ILE A 242 6.50 8.98 -8.31
CA ILE A 242 7.50 8.21 -9.04
C ILE A 242 8.88 8.84 -8.87
N PHE A 243 9.74 8.13 -8.15
CA PHE A 243 11.12 8.54 -7.91
C PHE A 243 12.09 7.75 -8.79
N PRO A 244 13.21 8.35 -9.23
CA PRO A 244 14.30 7.61 -9.83
C PRO A 244 14.85 6.58 -8.84
N PHE A 245 15.02 5.34 -9.31
CA PHE A 245 15.60 4.27 -8.51
C PHE A 245 16.52 3.38 -9.33
N ILE A 246 17.38 2.67 -8.64
CA ILE A 246 18.20 1.62 -9.23
C ILE A 246 17.64 0.29 -8.77
N ASP A 247 17.30 -0.56 -9.70
CA ASP A 247 16.75 -1.88 -9.48
C ASP A 247 17.82 -2.95 -9.63
N PHE A 248 17.88 -3.89 -8.71
CA PHE A 248 18.80 -5.02 -8.69
C PHE A 248 18.02 -6.32 -8.52
N ALA A 249 18.35 -7.32 -9.33
CA ALA A 249 17.81 -8.68 -9.17
C ALA A 249 18.83 -9.73 -9.61
N THR A 250 18.65 -10.96 -9.18
CA THR A 250 19.35 -12.09 -9.79
C THR A 250 19.06 -12.11 -11.29
N ASP A 251 20.09 -12.28 -12.12
CA ASP A 251 19.94 -12.38 -13.58
C ASP A 251 19.02 -13.54 -13.94
N SER A 252 17.81 -13.23 -14.38
CA SER A 252 16.74 -14.18 -14.69
C SER A 252 15.74 -13.57 -15.67
N ASN A 253 14.78 -14.37 -16.13
CA ASN A 253 13.64 -13.93 -16.91
C ASN A 253 12.34 -14.51 -16.35
N TRP A 254 11.20 -13.94 -16.76
CA TRP A 254 9.90 -14.35 -16.22
C TRP A 254 9.57 -15.82 -16.49
N LYS A 255 9.94 -16.37 -17.66
CA LYS A 255 9.71 -17.78 -18.00
C LYS A 255 10.46 -18.73 -17.07
N ASP A 256 11.74 -18.45 -16.80
CA ASP A 256 12.52 -19.27 -15.88
C ASP A 256 11.93 -19.23 -14.47
N LEU A 257 11.47 -18.05 -14.03
CA LEU A 257 10.81 -17.88 -12.73
C LEU A 257 9.46 -18.62 -12.69
N SER A 258 8.66 -18.57 -13.76
CA SER A 258 7.40 -19.30 -13.83
C SER A 258 7.63 -20.81 -13.82
N ASN A 259 8.63 -21.31 -14.55
CA ASN A 259 9.03 -22.72 -14.54
C ASN A 259 9.63 -23.17 -13.21
N TYR A 260 10.17 -22.25 -12.42
CA TYR A 260 10.64 -22.55 -11.06
C TYR A 260 9.49 -22.64 -10.05
N ILE A 261 8.50 -21.74 -10.12
CA ILE A 261 7.41 -21.70 -9.13
C ILE A 261 6.32 -22.74 -9.42
N TYR A 262 6.02 -23.02 -10.68
CA TYR A 262 4.92 -23.91 -11.06
C TYR A 262 4.98 -25.29 -10.41
N PRO A 263 6.11 -26.02 -10.37
CA PRO A 263 6.21 -27.33 -9.72
C PRO A 263 5.85 -27.35 -8.24
N LEU A 264 5.96 -26.22 -7.54
CA LEU A 264 5.55 -26.08 -6.15
C LEU A 264 4.03 -26.16 -5.98
N TYR A 265 3.28 -25.84 -7.03
CA TYR A 265 1.83 -25.77 -7.05
C TYR A 265 1.18 -26.92 -7.83
N GLU A 266 1.87 -27.54 -8.78
CA GLU A 266 1.30 -28.53 -9.69
C GLU A 266 0.60 -29.67 -8.96
N GLY A 267 1.25 -30.24 -7.93
CA GLY A 267 0.69 -31.33 -7.13
C GLY A 267 -0.61 -30.95 -6.43
N VAL A 268 -0.65 -29.77 -5.83
CA VAL A 268 -1.82 -29.29 -5.07
C VAL A 268 -2.96 -28.81 -5.96
N PHE A 269 -2.67 -28.35 -7.19
CA PHE A 269 -3.72 -27.99 -8.16
C PHE A 269 -4.54 -29.19 -8.65
N ASN A 270 -3.96 -30.38 -8.62
CA ASN A 270 -4.58 -31.62 -9.07
C ASN A 270 -5.34 -32.36 -7.95
N ALA A 271 -5.35 -31.83 -6.72
CA ALA A 271 -6.07 -32.42 -5.61
C ALA A 271 -7.59 -32.49 -5.91
N GLN A 272 -8.18 -33.66 -5.69
CA GLN A 272 -9.60 -33.88 -5.96
C GLN A 272 -10.46 -33.44 -4.78
N LEU A 273 -11.38 -32.51 -5.01
CA LEU A 273 -12.26 -31.95 -3.98
C LEU A 273 -13.09 -33.08 -3.29
N THR A 274 -13.49 -34.08 -4.03
CA THR A 274 -14.25 -35.25 -3.53
C THR A 274 -13.52 -36.02 -2.45
N ASP A 275 -12.20 -36.02 -2.44
CA ASP A 275 -11.40 -36.83 -1.53
C ASP A 275 -11.29 -36.22 -0.13
N PHE A 276 -11.43 -34.91 -0.01
CA PHE A 276 -11.23 -34.21 1.27
C PHE A 276 -12.38 -33.31 1.71
N ALA A 277 -13.35 -32.99 0.83
CA ALA A 277 -14.46 -32.10 1.13
C ALA A 277 -15.82 -32.59 0.61
N PRO A 278 -16.24 -33.84 0.93
CA PRO A 278 -17.47 -34.42 0.38
C PRO A 278 -18.75 -33.68 0.80
N ASP A 279 -18.75 -33.03 1.96
CA ASP A 279 -19.85 -32.18 2.43
C ASP A 279 -19.98 -30.87 1.63
N LEU A 280 -18.88 -30.29 1.21
CA LEU A 280 -18.88 -29.14 0.30
C LEU A 280 -19.37 -29.54 -1.10
N VAL A 281 -18.91 -30.70 -1.59
CA VAL A 281 -19.38 -31.28 -2.87
C VAL A 281 -20.90 -31.46 -2.84
N ALA A 282 -21.46 -32.10 -1.80
CA ALA A 282 -22.90 -32.30 -1.68
C ALA A 282 -23.69 -30.98 -1.68
N LYS A 283 -23.16 -29.94 -1.06
CA LYS A 283 -23.79 -28.60 -1.07
C LYS A 283 -23.76 -27.97 -2.46
N LEU A 284 -22.62 -28.04 -3.15
CA LEU A 284 -22.47 -27.51 -4.52
C LEU A 284 -23.40 -28.25 -5.49
N ASP A 285 -23.51 -29.57 -5.38
CA ASP A 285 -24.37 -30.39 -6.25
C ASP A 285 -25.86 -30.11 -6.06
N ALA A 286 -26.27 -29.75 -4.85
CA ALA A 286 -27.65 -29.37 -4.55
C ALA A 286 -28.07 -27.99 -5.12
N MET A 287 -27.13 -27.16 -5.58
CA MET A 287 -27.44 -25.86 -6.17
C MET A 287 -27.81 -25.98 -7.64
N PRO A 288 -28.85 -25.26 -8.10
CA PRO A 288 -29.41 -25.48 -9.44
C PRO A 288 -28.57 -24.90 -10.58
N THR A 289 -27.85 -23.80 -10.34
CA THR A 289 -27.12 -23.09 -11.40
C THR A 289 -25.62 -22.99 -11.12
N LEU A 290 -24.81 -22.87 -12.18
CA LEU A 290 -23.37 -22.66 -12.04
C LEU A 290 -23.06 -21.33 -11.34
N ASP A 291 -23.84 -20.28 -11.62
CA ASP A 291 -23.63 -18.95 -11.01
C ASP A 291 -23.83 -19.00 -9.48
N GLU A 292 -24.84 -19.72 -9.00
CA GLU A 292 -25.04 -19.93 -7.56
C GLU A 292 -23.91 -20.77 -6.94
N LYS A 293 -23.43 -21.81 -7.64
CA LYS A 293 -22.29 -22.61 -7.22
C LYS A 293 -21.02 -21.77 -7.12
N LEU A 294 -20.75 -20.92 -8.12
CA LEU A 294 -19.59 -20.00 -8.13
C LEU A 294 -19.66 -19.00 -6.99
N GLN A 295 -20.81 -18.35 -6.81
CA GLN A 295 -21.01 -17.39 -5.71
C GLN A 295 -20.75 -18.08 -4.36
N TYR A 296 -21.38 -19.25 -4.13
CA TYR A 296 -21.21 -19.97 -2.89
C TYR A 296 -19.76 -20.43 -2.66
N ALA A 297 -19.10 -20.97 -3.70
CA ALA A 297 -17.72 -21.42 -3.61
C ALA A 297 -16.76 -20.30 -3.19
N ILE A 298 -16.89 -19.13 -3.82
CA ILE A 298 -16.06 -17.97 -3.52
C ILE A 298 -16.34 -17.49 -2.08
N GLU A 299 -17.61 -17.29 -1.73
CA GLU A 299 -18.00 -16.82 -0.40
C GLU A 299 -17.60 -17.82 0.70
N PHE A 300 -17.70 -19.12 0.43
CA PHE A 300 -17.24 -20.15 1.35
C PHE A 300 -15.76 -20.02 1.66
N VAL A 301 -14.90 -19.95 0.63
CA VAL A 301 -13.45 -19.82 0.85
C VAL A 301 -13.09 -18.48 1.51
N GLN A 302 -13.73 -17.40 1.10
CA GLN A 302 -13.49 -16.08 1.68
C GLN A 302 -13.86 -16.01 3.16
N ASN A 303 -15.02 -16.54 3.57
CA ASN A 303 -15.59 -16.33 4.90
C ASN A 303 -15.39 -17.49 5.88
N ASN A 304 -15.31 -18.75 5.40
CA ASN A 304 -15.20 -19.92 6.25
C ASN A 304 -13.77 -20.45 6.42
N ILE A 305 -12.82 -19.97 5.60
CA ILE A 305 -11.39 -20.25 5.77
C ILE A 305 -10.75 -18.99 6.34
N TYR A 306 -10.27 -19.08 7.59
CA TYR A 306 -9.65 -17.94 8.26
C TYR A 306 -8.25 -17.69 7.71
N TYR A 307 -7.90 -16.40 7.55
CA TYR A 307 -6.56 -16.06 7.15
C TYR A 307 -5.59 -16.25 8.31
N VAL A 308 -4.63 -17.13 8.12
CA VAL A 308 -3.50 -17.34 9.04
C VAL A 308 -2.26 -17.52 8.18
N TYR A 309 -1.28 -16.67 8.38
CA TYR A 309 0.06 -16.82 7.81
C TYR A 309 1.02 -17.20 8.94
N ASN A 310 1.59 -18.39 8.87
CA ASN A 310 2.65 -18.83 9.78
C ASN A 310 3.97 -18.78 9.01
N ALA A 311 4.79 -17.76 9.28
CA ALA A 311 6.05 -17.54 8.60
C ALA A 311 7.05 -18.70 8.82
N ASP A 312 6.96 -19.37 9.99
CA ASP A 312 7.89 -20.45 10.37
C ASP A 312 7.55 -21.78 9.65
N GLU A 313 6.30 -22.00 9.28
CA GLU A 313 5.82 -23.23 8.63
C GLU A 313 5.58 -23.06 7.13
N MET A 314 5.19 -21.86 6.69
CA MET A 314 4.80 -21.55 5.31
C MET A 314 5.99 -20.97 4.54
N ASN A 315 6.82 -21.83 4.02
CA ASN A 315 8.04 -21.47 3.28
C ASN A 315 7.76 -20.68 2.00
N GLY A 316 7.77 -19.37 2.06
CA GLY A 316 7.78 -18.49 0.89
C GLY A 316 6.61 -18.76 -0.07
N HIS A 317 6.92 -19.26 -1.25
CA HIS A 317 5.94 -19.50 -2.32
C HIS A 317 5.25 -20.87 -2.30
N LYS A 318 5.63 -21.81 -1.43
CA LYS A 318 5.02 -23.14 -1.38
C LYS A 318 3.63 -23.06 -0.72
N PRO A 319 2.55 -23.50 -1.38
CA PRO A 319 1.22 -23.52 -0.80
C PRO A 319 1.03 -24.68 0.18
N GLN A 320 0.11 -24.50 1.13
CA GLN A 320 -0.39 -25.57 1.97
C GLN A 320 -1.27 -26.52 1.16
N GLU A 321 -1.29 -27.81 1.53
CA GLU A 321 -2.19 -28.80 0.95
C GLU A 321 -3.68 -28.40 1.13
N PRO A 322 -4.52 -28.45 0.08
CA PRO A 322 -5.90 -28.00 0.16
C PRO A 322 -6.75 -28.83 1.15
N ALA A 323 -6.44 -30.11 1.35
CA ALA A 323 -7.08 -30.93 2.38
C ALA A 323 -6.82 -30.40 3.80
N VAL A 324 -5.59 -29.99 4.09
CA VAL A 324 -5.20 -29.41 5.38
C VAL A 324 -5.88 -28.06 5.59
N THR A 325 -5.88 -27.21 4.55
CA THR A 325 -6.58 -25.92 4.56
C THR A 325 -8.07 -26.09 4.85
N TYR A 326 -8.71 -27.07 4.19
CA TYR A 326 -10.12 -27.36 4.37
C TYR A 326 -10.43 -27.89 5.77
N GLN A 327 -9.65 -28.85 6.28
CA GLN A 327 -9.84 -29.45 7.61
C GLN A 327 -9.65 -28.43 8.73
N ASN A 328 -8.57 -27.69 8.69
CA ASN A 328 -8.22 -26.71 9.73
C ASN A 328 -9.03 -25.41 9.63
N LYS A 329 -9.70 -25.17 8.50
CA LYS A 329 -10.38 -23.89 8.19
C LYS A 329 -9.45 -22.68 8.30
N GLN A 330 -8.15 -22.88 8.02
CA GLN A 330 -7.11 -21.86 8.11
C GLN A 330 -6.13 -21.98 6.96
N GLY A 331 -5.64 -20.85 6.48
CA GLY A 331 -4.63 -20.78 5.45
C GLY A 331 -4.29 -19.35 5.04
N ASP A 332 -3.11 -19.17 4.46
CA ASP A 332 -2.67 -17.91 3.89
C ASP A 332 -3.27 -17.65 2.50
N CYS A 333 -2.83 -16.59 1.81
CA CYS A 333 -3.31 -16.26 0.47
C CYS A 333 -3.15 -17.43 -0.52
N LYS A 334 -2.00 -18.12 -0.48
CA LYS A 334 -1.71 -19.25 -1.35
C LYS A 334 -2.65 -20.43 -1.08
N ALA A 335 -2.79 -20.82 0.19
CA ALA A 335 -3.62 -21.93 0.63
C ALA A 335 -5.09 -21.70 0.26
N LYS A 336 -5.61 -20.50 0.47
CA LYS A 336 -7.00 -20.15 0.14
C LYS A 336 -7.22 -20.12 -1.38
N CYS A 337 -6.28 -19.58 -2.16
CA CYS A 337 -6.36 -19.59 -3.62
C CYS A 337 -6.30 -21.01 -4.20
N VAL A 338 -5.44 -21.88 -3.67
CA VAL A 338 -5.36 -23.29 -4.10
C VAL A 338 -6.66 -24.04 -3.77
N LEU A 339 -7.22 -23.85 -2.57
CA LEU A 339 -8.50 -24.45 -2.22
C LEU A 339 -9.62 -23.97 -3.17
N LEU A 340 -9.70 -22.67 -3.46
CA LEU A 340 -10.67 -22.14 -4.42
C LEU A 340 -10.45 -22.74 -5.82
N LYS A 341 -9.21 -22.87 -6.27
CA LYS A 341 -8.86 -23.51 -7.55
C LYS A 341 -9.36 -24.95 -7.61
N CYS A 342 -9.21 -25.74 -6.53
CA CYS A 342 -9.73 -27.11 -6.46
C CYS A 342 -11.27 -27.15 -6.57
N VAL A 343 -11.97 -26.21 -5.94
CA VAL A 343 -13.43 -26.09 -6.05
C VAL A 343 -13.83 -25.73 -7.48
N LEU A 344 -13.14 -24.77 -8.11
CA LEU A 344 -13.41 -24.37 -9.50
C LEU A 344 -13.12 -25.50 -10.49
N ASN A 345 -12.07 -26.29 -10.29
CA ASN A 345 -11.79 -27.48 -11.07
C ASN A 345 -12.93 -28.50 -10.98
N TYR A 346 -13.45 -28.73 -9.76
CA TYR A 346 -14.61 -29.60 -9.56
C TYR A 346 -15.84 -29.13 -10.33
N LEU A 347 -16.06 -27.80 -10.38
CA LEU A 347 -17.16 -27.21 -11.13
C LEU A 347 -16.94 -27.14 -12.64
N GLY A 348 -15.77 -27.59 -13.14
CA GLY A 348 -15.39 -27.50 -14.56
C GLY A 348 -15.15 -26.06 -15.05
N VAL A 349 -14.78 -25.15 -14.17
CA VAL A 349 -14.56 -23.73 -14.48
C VAL A 349 -13.09 -23.48 -14.73
N ASP A 350 -12.78 -22.89 -15.88
CA ASP A 350 -11.43 -22.50 -16.24
C ASP A 350 -10.90 -21.40 -15.32
N SER A 351 -9.79 -21.67 -14.66
CA SER A 351 -9.19 -20.77 -13.68
C SER A 351 -7.70 -20.99 -13.53
N SER A 352 -6.99 -20.00 -13.08
CA SER A 352 -5.57 -20.06 -12.71
C SER A 352 -5.29 -19.27 -11.42
N VAL A 353 -4.23 -19.65 -10.74
CA VAL A 353 -3.71 -18.87 -9.61
C VAL A 353 -2.66 -17.90 -10.15
N VAL A 354 -2.70 -16.67 -9.73
CA VAL A 354 -1.82 -15.61 -10.26
C VAL A 354 -1.12 -14.84 -9.15
N LEU A 355 0.13 -14.49 -9.39
CA LEU A 355 0.94 -13.63 -8.54
C LEU A 355 0.68 -12.17 -8.89
N VAL A 356 0.50 -11.33 -7.86
CA VAL A 356 0.24 -9.89 -7.97
C VAL A 356 1.03 -9.12 -6.92
N ASN A 357 1.10 -7.80 -7.06
CA ASN A 357 1.60 -6.91 -6.02
C ASN A 357 0.58 -5.81 -5.74
N TYR A 358 0.08 -5.73 -4.51
CA TYR A 358 -0.90 -4.72 -4.11
C TYR A 358 -0.29 -3.37 -3.74
N ASN A 359 1.00 -3.33 -3.43
CA ASN A 359 1.66 -2.12 -2.93
C ASN A 359 2.30 -1.31 -4.06
N VAL A 360 2.98 -2.02 -4.98
CA VAL A 360 3.83 -1.39 -6.00
C VAL A 360 3.54 -1.92 -7.41
N ASP A 361 2.32 -2.34 -7.65
CA ASP A 361 1.86 -2.95 -8.90
C ASP A 361 2.33 -2.19 -10.16
N PHE A 362 2.19 -0.85 -10.16
CA PHE A 362 2.61 0.00 -11.28
C PHE A 362 4.09 -0.19 -11.65
N TYR A 363 4.94 -0.46 -10.65
CA TYR A 363 6.39 -0.61 -10.85
C TYR A 363 6.79 -1.97 -11.41
N LEU A 364 5.92 -3.01 -11.37
CA LEU A 364 6.25 -4.36 -11.82
C LEU A 364 6.80 -4.41 -13.25
N LYS A 365 6.25 -3.60 -14.16
CA LYS A 365 6.75 -3.51 -15.54
C LYS A 365 8.14 -2.88 -15.67
N TYR A 366 8.58 -2.19 -14.64
CA TYR A 366 9.88 -1.52 -14.61
C TYR A 366 10.92 -2.31 -13.84
N TYR A 367 10.50 -3.24 -12.97
CA TYR A 367 11.42 -4.10 -12.23
C TYR A 367 12.08 -5.12 -13.14
N LEU A 368 13.28 -5.54 -12.76
CA LEU A 368 13.90 -6.76 -13.25
C LEU A 368 13.07 -7.96 -12.79
N PRO A 369 13.02 -9.04 -13.58
CA PRO A 369 12.28 -10.24 -13.20
C PRO A 369 12.74 -10.80 -11.86
N SER A 370 11.80 -10.89 -10.91
CA SER A 370 12.00 -11.52 -9.60
C SER A 370 10.67 -11.97 -9.02
N LEU A 371 10.61 -13.15 -8.41
CA LEU A 371 9.43 -13.60 -7.67
C LEU A 371 9.24 -12.81 -6.37
N LEU A 372 10.28 -12.17 -5.86
CA LEU A 372 10.24 -11.30 -4.68
C LEU A 372 9.50 -9.97 -4.96
N SER A 373 9.28 -9.63 -6.23
CA SER A 373 8.47 -8.46 -6.60
C SER A 373 6.96 -8.67 -6.43
N PHE A 374 6.51 -9.89 -6.14
CA PHE A 374 5.10 -10.19 -5.84
C PHE A 374 4.89 -10.36 -4.34
N ASN A 375 3.79 -9.82 -3.84
CA ASN A 375 3.45 -9.88 -2.41
C ASN A 375 2.10 -10.54 -2.11
N HIS A 376 1.36 -10.94 -3.14
CA HIS A 376 0.04 -11.54 -2.98
C HIS A 376 -0.31 -12.51 -4.10
N VAL A 377 -1.32 -13.34 -3.83
CA VAL A 377 -1.82 -14.36 -4.76
C VAL A 377 -3.35 -14.24 -4.84
N VAL A 378 -3.88 -14.28 -6.06
CA VAL A 378 -5.32 -14.24 -6.33
C VAL A 378 -5.70 -15.31 -7.36
N VAL A 379 -6.99 -15.55 -7.55
CA VAL A 379 -7.51 -16.51 -8.53
C VAL A 379 -8.09 -15.76 -9.73
N LYS A 380 -7.60 -16.07 -10.91
CA LYS A 380 -8.17 -15.66 -12.18
C LYS A 380 -9.20 -16.70 -12.62
N ILE A 381 -10.39 -16.25 -13.00
CA ILE A 381 -11.49 -17.10 -13.50
C ILE A 381 -11.85 -16.63 -14.90
N ASN A 382 -11.85 -17.55 -15.87
CA ASN A 382 -12.38 -17.32 -17.20
C ASN A 382 -13.80 -17.85 -17.28
N HIS A 383 -14.78 -16.96 -17.39
CA HIS A 383 -16.18 -17.36 -17.44
C HIS A 383 -16.93 -16.54 -18.51
N GLN A 384 -17.64 -17.21 -19.41
CA GLN A 384 -18.43 -16.59 -20.49
C GLN A 384 -17.62 -15.56 -21.33
N GLY A 385 -16.33 -15.88 -21.58
CA GLY A 385 -15.43 -15.03 -22.38
C GLY A 385 -14.90 -13.78 -21.66
N GLN A 386 -15.16 -13.65 -20.36
CA GLN A 386 -14.66 -12.59 -19.51
C GLN A 386 -13.66 -13.13 -18.48
N GLU A 387 -12.71 -12.27 -18.08
CA GLU A 387 -11.73 -12.57 -17.03
C GLU A 387 -12.15 -11.87 -15.73
N TYR A 388 -12.21 -12.64 -14.66
CA TYR A 388 -12.48 -12.16 -13.31
C TYR A 388 -11.32 -12.50 -12.40
N PHE A 389 -11.02 -11.63 -11.45
CA PHE A 389 -9.96 -11.86 -10.46
C PHE A 389 -10.56 -11.80 -9.06
N ILE A 390 -10.34 -12.85 -8.30
CA ILE A 390 -10.91 -13.05 -6.97
C ILE A 390 -9.79 -13.12 -5.94
N ASP A 391 -9.85 -12.23 -4.95
CA ASP A 391 -9.03 -12.33 -3.76
C ASP A 391 -9.69 -13.28 -2.77
N ALA A 392 -9.15 -14.49 -2.65
CA ALA A 392 -9.67 -15.49 -1.72
C ALA A 392 -9.50 -15.10 -0.25
N THR A 393 -8.67 -14.08 0.06
CA THR A 393 -8.44 -13.61 1.44
C THR A 393 -9.42 -12.52 1.86
N ALA A 394 -10.08 -11.87 0.92
CA ALA A 394 -11.12 -10.89 1.20
C ALA A 394 -12.26 -11.52 2.03
N ARG A 395 -12.90 -10.71 2.85
CA ARG A 395 -14.02 -11.13 3.69
C ARG A 395 -15.21 -10.21 3.54
N ASN A 396 -16.41 -10.77 3.74
CA ASN A 396 -17.66 -10.03 3.62
C ASN A 396 -17.85 -9.37 2.23
N GLU A 397 -17.34 -10.01 1.21
CA GLU A 397 -17.63 -9.66 -0.18
C GLU A 397 -18.77 -10.52 -0.70
N PHE A 398 -19.67 -9.88 -1.43
CA PHE A 398 -20.89 -10.50 -1.93
C PHE A 398 -21.03 -10.31 -3.43
N GLY A 399 -22.00 -10.99 -4.01
CA GLY A 399 -22.39 -10.83 -5.39
C GLY A 399 -22.07 -12.01 -6.30
N ARG A 400 -22.85 -12.14 -7.36
CA ARG A 400 -22.50 -12.99 -8.49
C ARG A 400 -21.16 -12.53 -9.07
N LEU A 401 -20.51 -13.39 -9.87
CA LEU A 401 -19.13 -13.18 -10.33
C LEU A 401 -18.95 -11.79 -10.96
N GLU A 402 -19.84 -11.35 -11.82
CA GLU A 402 -19.82 -10.06 -12.52
C GLU A 402 -20.16 -8.85 -11.65
N LYS A 403 -20.69 -9.07 -10.45
CA LYS A 403 -21.09 -8.02 -9.49
C LYS A 403 -20.17 -7.92 -8.27
N ARG A 404 -19.14 -8.76 -8.22
CA ARG A 404 -18.21 -8.78 -7.09
C ARG A 404 -17.29 -7.56 -7.06
N ALA A 405 -16.63 -7.42 -5.93
CA ALA A 405 -15.55 -6.45 -5.78
C ALA A 405 -14.49 -6.62 -6.87
N VAL A 406 -14.00 -5.51 -7.37
CA VAL A 406 -12.93 -5.48 -8.36
C VAL A 406 -11.62 -5.18 -7.64
N ILE A 407 -10.64 -6.06 -7.81
CA ILE A 407 -9.31 -5.89 -7.24
C ILE A 407 -8.52 -4.91 -8.12
N SER A 408 -7.85 -3.96 -7.51
CA SER A 408 -7.02 -2.98 -8.24
C SER A 408 -5.59 -3.49 -8.40
N PHE A 409 -5.24 -3.92 -9.60
CA PHE A 409 -3.88 -4.18 -10.05
C PHE A 409 -3.81 -4.16 -11.59
N CYS A 410 -2.63 -3.94 -12.14
CA CYS A 410 -2.39 -3.85 -13.58
C CYS A 410 -1.56 -5.02 -14.13
N PHE A 411 -0.67 -5.59 -13.32
CA PHE A 411 0.29 -6.60 -13.75
C PHE A 411 0.17 -7.87 -12.92
N TYR A 412 0.31 -9.02 -13.56
CA TYR A 412 0.27 -10.32 -12.91
C TYR A 412 1.10 -11.36 -13.66
N MET A 413 1.47 -12.45 -12.99
CA MET A 413 2.05 -13.63 -13.60
C MET A 413 1.22 -14.85 -13.21
N GLU A 414 0.79 -15.63 -14.18
CA GLU A 414 0.08 -16.90 -13.92
C GLU A 414 1.06 -17.96 -13.39
N ILE A 415 0.62 -18.75 -12.43
CA ILE A 415 1.40 -19.91 -11.96
C ILE A 415 1.13 -21.10 -12.89
N LEU A 416 1.71 -21.01 -14.05
CA LEU A 416 1.70 -21.99 -15.14
C LEU A 416 3.11 -22.04 -15.76
N PRO A 417 3.45 -23.08 -16.56
CA PRO A 417 4.73 -23.11 -17.26
C PRO A 417 4.86 -21.99 -18.31
N ASP A 418 6.09 -21.56 -18.55
CA ASP A 418 6.49 -20.63 -19.64
C ASP A 418 5.74 -19.28 -19.65
N GLN A 419 5.41 -18.75 -18.48
CA GLN A 419 4.69 -17.48 -18.37
C GLN A 419 5.62 -16.27 -18.38
N GLU A 420 5.10 -15.18 -18.94
CA GLU A 420 5.65 -13.84 -18.86
C GLU A 420 4.79 -12.96 -17.94
N LEU A 421 5.30 -11.80 -17.56
CA LEU A 421 4.50 -10.78 -16.90
C LEU A 421 3.38 -10.30 -17.82
N GLN A 422 2.15 -10.40 -17.37
CA GLN A 422 0.96 -10.07 -18.14
C GLN A 422 0.35 -8.75 -17.68
N VAL A 423 -0.28 -8.06 -18.62
CA VAL A 423 -1.05 -6.84 -18.35
C VAL A 423 -2.53 -7.19 -18.26
N ARG A 424 -3.17 -6.80 -17.18
CA ARG A 424 -4.61 -6.98 -17.02
C ARG A 424 -5.36 -6.10 -18.03
N LYS A 425 -6.43 -6.65 -18.59
CA LYS A 425 -7.36 -5.87 -19.41
C LYS A 425 -7.98 -4.74 -18.57
N PRO A 426 -8.25 -3.58 -19.17
CA PRO A 426 -8.88 -2.47 -18.47
C PRO A 426 -10.20 -2.88 -17.81
N ILE A 427 -10.38 -2.46 -16.57
CA ILE A 427 -11.62 -2.71 -15.82
C ILE A 427 -12.74 -1.85 -16.41
N ARG A 428 -13.88 -2.48 -16.67
CA ARG A 428 -15.10 -1.80 -17.09
C ARG A 428 -16.23 -2.23 -16.19
N PHE A 429 -16.87 -1.27 -15.57
CA PHE A 429 -18.07 -1.50 -14.80
C PHE A 429 -19.31 -1.46 -15.70
N ALA A 430 -20.21 -2.42 -15.52
CA ALA A 430 -21.50 -2.41 -16.22
C ALA A 430 -22.45 -1.35 -15.65
N ASP A 431 -22.33 -1.08 -14.33
CA ASP A 431 -23.13 -0.12 -13.59
C ASP A 431 -22.23 0.89 -12.87
N TYR A 432 -22.79 2.00 -12.44
CA TYR A 432 -22.09 2.95 -11.59
C TYR A 432 -21.78 2.35 -10.22
N CYS A 433 -20.55 2.52 -9.74
CA CYS A 433 -20.13 2.09 -8.41
C CYS A 433 -20.83 2.89 -7.31
N ILE A 434 -21.07 4.17 -7.58
CA ILE A 434 -21.91 5.07 -6.78
C ILE A 434 -22.92 5.72 -7.70
N ASP A 435 -24.18 5.60 -7.33
CA ASP A 435 -25.31 6.22 -8.06
C ASP A 435 -26.15 6.98 -7.03
N GLU A 436 -26.03 8.31 -7.04
CA GLU A 436 -26.62 9.16 -6.02
C GLU A 436 -27.60 10.14 -6.61
N LYS A 437 -28.81 10.17 -6.01
CA LYS A 437 -29.84 11.16 -6.29
C LYS A 437 -30.01 12.08 -5.09
N ILE A 438 -29.87 13.36 -5.33
CA ILE A 438 -30.00 14.42 -4.35
C ILE A 438 -31.23 15.24 -4.68
N ASN A 439 -32.20 15.27 -3.77
CA ASN A 439 -33.39 16.12 -3.88
C ASN A 439 -33.28 17.21 -2.82
N LEU A 440 -33.21 18.46 -3.22
CA LEU A 440 -33.24 19.61 -2.35
C LEU A 440 -34.49 20.46 -2.68
N VAL A 441 -35.45 20.48 -1.75
CA VAL A 441 -36.68 21.29 -1.82
C VAL A 441 -36.55 22.44 -0.82
N VAL A 442 -36.62 23.66 -1.32
CA VAL A 442 -36.54 24.88 -0.51
C VAL A 442 -37.86 25.63 -0.54
N LYS A 443 -38.44 25.87 0.64
CA LYS A 443 -39.66 26.66 0.83
C LYS A 443 -39.52 27.52 2.08
N GLU A 444 -39.93 28.78 2.00
CA GLU A 444 -39.97 29.69 3.17
C GLU A 444 -38.69 29.69 4.01
N ASN A 445 -37.52 29.79 3.40
CA ASN A 445 -36.20 29.75 4.04
C ASN A 445 -35.84 28.41 4.75
N LYS A 446 -36.57 27.35 4.48
CA LYS A 446 -36.22 26.01 4.97
C LYS A 446 -35.97 25.09 3.79
N GLY A 447 -34.90 24.31 3.91
CA GLY A 447 -34.58 23.27 2.94
C GLY A 447 -34.92 21.89 3.50
N LYS A 448 -35.45 21.02 2.67
CA LYS A 448 -35.49 19.59 2.93
C LYS A 448 -34.59 18.91 1.92
N ILE A 449 -33.55 18.23 2.44
CA ILE A 449 -32.62 17.45 1.61
C ILE A 449 -32.88 15.96 1.78
N GLU A 450 -32.86 15.24 0.67
CA GLU A 450 -32.91 13.79 0.61
C GLU A 450 -31.81 13.30 -0.32
N LEU A 451 -30.98 12.39 0.17
CA LEU A 451 -29.98 11.66 -0.62
C LEU A 451 -30.41 10.19 -0.69
N LEU A 452 -30.47 9.67 -1.90
CA LEU A 452 -30.66 8.25 -2.16
C LEU A 452 -29.42 7.74 -2.90
N THR A 453 -28.53 7.04 -2.19
CA THR A 453 -27.25 6.60 -2.71
C THR A 453 -27.21 5.09 -2.84
N THR A 454 -27.00 4.60 -4.04
CA THR A 454 -26.81 3.18 -4.33
C THR A 454 -25.34 2.89 -4.55
N TYR A 455 -24.78 2.04 -3.70
CA TYR A 455 -23.42 1.56 -3.76
C TYR A 455 -23.37 0.18 -4.40
N ARG A 456 -22.37 -0.07 -5.29
CA ARG A 456 -22.15 -1.37 -5.94
C ARG A 456 -20.68 -1.76 -5.86
N TYR A 457 -20.38 -3.01 -6.17
CA TYR A 457 -19.02 -3.57 -6.18
C TYR A 457 -18.29 -3.33 -4.85
N ASN A 458 -17.04 -2.86 -4.90
CA ASN A 458 -16.25 -2.54 -3.70
C ASN A 458 -16.94 -1.54 -2.77
N ARG A 459 -17.65 -0.57 -3.35
CA ARG A 459 -18.33 0.49 -2.58
C ARG A 459 -19.45 -0.07 -1.71
N ALA A 460 -20.19 -1.07 -2.21
CA ALA A 460 -21.22 -1.75 -1.43
C ALA A 460 -20.63 -2.50 -0.23
N ASN A 461 -19.53 -3.24 -0.45
CA ASN A 461 -18.88 -4.00 0.59
C ASN A 461 -18.26 -3.08 1.68
N THR A 462 -17.59 -2.01 1.26
CA THR A 462 -17.04 -0.98 2.16
C THR A 462 -18.15 -0.35 3.01
N MET A 463 -19.26 0.00 2.39
CA MET A 463 -20.37 0.64 3.08
C MET A 463 -21.06 -0.31 4.06
N ARG A 464 -21.26 -1.60 3.71
CA ARG A 464 -21.74 -2.61 4.66
C ARG A 464 -20.82 -2.74 5.88
N GLY A 465 -19.49 -2.76 5.63
CA GLY A 465 -18.48 -2.78 6.69
C GLY A 465 -18.60 -1.57 7.62
N TYR A 466 -18.72 -0.38 7.05
CA TYR A 466 -18.90 0.86 7.80
C TYR A 466 -20.17 0.83 8.65
N PHE A 467 -21.30 0.41 8.10
CA PHE A 467 -22.56 0.28 8.88
C PHE A 467 -22.47 -0.77 9.99
N LYS A 468 -21.63 -1.79 9.83
CA LYS A 468 -21.41 -2.82 10.86
C LYS A 468 -20.51 -2.34 11.99
N SER A 469 -19.49 -1.56 11.69
CA SER A 469 -18.45 -1.16 12.65
C SER A 469 -18.73 0.15 13.39
N SER A 470 -19.61 1.02 12.86
CA SER A 470 -19.95 2.34 13.42
C SER A 470 -21.31 2.33 14.10
N ASN A 471 -21.49 3.20 15.09
CA ASN A 471 -22.80 3.40 15.72
C ASN A 471 -23.68 4.42 14.93
N LYS A 472 -24.95 4.50 15.29
CA LYS A 472 -25.93 5.35 14.57
C LYS A 472 -25.55 6.83 14.59
N ASN A 473 -25.09 7.33 15.74
CA ASN A 473 -24.78 8.76 15.89
C ASN A 473 -23.52 9.14 15.13
N GLU A 474 -22.48 8.30 15.20
CA GLU A 474 -21.25 8.47 14.40
C GLU A 474 -21.55 8.53 12.91
N ARG A 475 -22.41 7.64 12.41
CA ARG A 475 -22.83 7.67 11.00
C ARG A 475 -23.55 8.94 10.62
N LEU A 476 -24.53 9.37 11.42
CA LEU A 476 -25.26 10.62 11.17
C LEU A 476 -24.33 11.84 11.20
N ASP A 477 -23.46 11.92 12.19
CA ASP A 477 -22.49 13.00 12.30
C ASP A 477 -21.53 13.02 11.11
N SER A 478 -21.09 11.85 10.63
CA SER A 478 -20.24 11.74 9.45
C SER A 478 -20.94 12.24 8.18
N TRP A 479 -22.20 11.85 7.95
CA TRP A 479 -22.98 12.34 6.80
C TRP A 479 -23.25 13.85 6.89
N ASN A 480 -23.71 14.33 8.05
CA ASN A 480 -23.94 15.74 8.29
C ASN A 480 -22.67 16.57 8.05
N ASN A 481 -21.53 16.11 8.57
CA ASN A 481 -20.25 16.78 8.39
C ASN A 481 -19.82 16.78 6.90
N SER A 482 -19.94 15.66 6.22
CA SER A 482 -19.62 15.57 4.80
C SER A 482 -20.46 16.54 3.96
N LEU A 483 -21.76 16.60 4.22
CA LEU A 483 -22.67 17.56 3.55
C LEU A 483 -22.37 19.01 3.89
N PHE A 484 -21.98 19.28 5.14
CA PHE A 484 -21.61 20.64 5.59
C PHE A 484 -20.44 21.20 4.78
N TYR A 485 -19.44 20.36 4.50
CA TYR A 485 -18.33 20.74 3.61
C TYR A 485 -18.74 20.76 2.13
N ALA A 486 -19.46 19.77 1.67
CA ALA A 486 -19.88 19.66 0.26
C ALA A 486 -20.79 20.81 -0.17
N LEU A 487 -21.69 21.23 0.72
CA LEU A 487 -22.55 22.40 0.47
C LEU A 487 -21.87 23.73 0.78
N ASN A 488 -20.55 23.72 1.08
CA ASN A 488 -19.73 24.90 1.40
C ASN A 488 -20.18 25.72 2.61
N TYR A 489 -20.99 25.15 3.49
CA TYR A 489 -21.43 25.83 4.71
C TYR A 489 -20.28 26.10 5.69
N ALA A 490 -19.23 25.29 5.65
CA ALA A 490 -18.02 25.49 6.46
C ALA A 490 -17.35 26.85 6.20
N ASN A 491 -17.35 27.31 4.94
CA ASN A 491 -16.73 28.58 4.55
C ASN A 491 -17.63 29.79 4.85
N ASP A 492 -18.93 29.64 4.63
CA ASP A 492 -19.91 30.72 4.80
C ASP A 492 -20.28 30.96 6.27
N ARG A 493 -20.35 29.89 7.06
CA ARG A 493 -20.88 29.93 8.43
C ARG A 493 -19.80 29.65 9.47
N LYS A 494 -18.75 30.45 9.45
CA LYS A 494 -17.64 30.36 10.40
C LYS A 494 -18.14 30.32 11.83
N GLY A 495 -17.70 29.29 12.57
CA GLY A 495 -18.05 29.09 13.99
C GLY A 495 -19.38 28.38 14.24
N LYS A 496 -20.09 27.92 13.19
CA LYS A 496 -21.24 27.01 13.32
C LYS A 496 -20.82 25.57 13.08
N ASP A 497 -21.44 24.68 13.84
CA ASP A 497 -21.29 23.22 13.67
C ASP A 497 -22.33 22.72 12.66
N PHE A 498 -22.07 21.59 12.00
CA PHE A 498 -23.04 20.94 11.11
C PHE A 498 -24.35 20.58 11.84
N ARG A 499 -24.32 20.34 13.15
CA ARG A 499 -25.47 20.08 14.01
C ARG A 499 -26.40 21.29 14.12
N ASP A 500 -25.88 22.49 13.90
CA ASP A 500 -26.69 23.70 13.87
C ASP A 500 -27.48 23.86 12.59
N ILE A 501 -27.00 23.25 11.51
CA ILE A 501 -27.53 23.37 10.14
C ILE A 501 -28.50 22.25 9.82
N PHE A 502 -28.10 20.99 10.04
CA PHE A 502 -28.89 19.81 9.72
C PHE A 502 -29.73 19.37 10.91
N LYS A 503 -31.05 19.48 10.78
CA LYS A 503 -32.01 19.09 11.80
C LYS A 503 -32.79 17.86 11.39
N ASP A 504 -33.24 17.10 12.36
CA ASP A 504 -34.07 15.90 12.17
C ASP A 504 -33.42 14.86 11.20
N ALA A 505 -32.10 14.81 11.20
CA ALA A 505 -31.36 13.97 10.27
C ALA A 505 -31.61 12.48 10.55
N THR A 506 -31.88 11.76 9.48
CA THR A 506 -32.05 10.29 9.50
C THR A 506 -31.17 9.63 8.46
N LEU A 507 -30.66 8.44 8.77
CA LEU A 507 -29.85 7.63 7.87
C LEU A 507 -30.25 6.16 8.02
N GLN A 508 -30.62 5.52 6.93
CA GLN A 508 -31.06 4.13 6.93
C GLN A 508 -30.69 3.38 5.66
N ILE A 509 -30.42 2.10 5.80
CA ILE A 509 -30.34 1.17 4.66
C ILE A 509 -31.77 0.88 4.19
N VAL A 510 -32.09 1.16 2.93
CA VAL A 510 -33.39 0.90 2.33
C VAL A 510 -33.40 -0.34 1.43
N LYS A 511 -32.22 -0.74 0.93
CA LYS A 511 -32.04 -1.99 0.19
C LYS A 511 -30.67 -2.59 0.49
N ASP A 512 -30.59 -3.88 0.72
CA ASP A 512 -29.34 -4.66 0.79
C ASP A 512 -29.50 -5.96 0.00
N ASP A 513 -29.07 -5.92 -1.25
CA ASP A 513 -29.11 -7.05 -2.17
C ASP A 513 -27.71 -7.66 -2.28
N LYS A 514 -27.51 -8.80 -1.65
CA LYS A 514 -26.22 -9.50 -1.65
C LYS A 514 -25.94 -10.28 -2.92
N VAL A 515 -26.96 -10.59 -3.72
CA VAL A 515 -26.79 -11.30 -4.99
C VAL A 515 -26.32 -10.32 -6.08
N GLU A 516 -26.96 -9.16 -6.16
CA GLU A 516 -26.57 -8.09 -7.07
C GLU A 516 -25.43 -7.21 -6.52
N ASN A 517 -24.97 -7.48 -5.28
CA ASN A 517 -24.01 -6.67 -4.54
C ASN A 517 -24.36 -5.18 -4.57
N GLU A 518 -25.60 -4.87 -4.22
CA GLU A 518 -26.15 -3.53 -4.22
C GLU A 518 -26.65 -3.14 -2.83
N LEU A 519 -26.20 -1.99 -2.34
CA LEU A 519 -26.63 -1.42 -1.07
C LEU A 519 -27.15 -0.02 -1.31
N THR A 520 -28.43 0.23 -0.99
CA THR A 520 -29.01 1.57 -1.10
C THR A 520 -29.24 2.16 0.28
N VAL A 521 -28.69 3.36 0.47
CA VAL A 521 -28.77 4.14 1.70
C VAL A 521 -29.58 5.40 1.43
N LYS A 522 -30.49 5.71 2.34
CA LYS A 522 -31.28 6.93 2.32
C LYS A 522 -30.87 7.82 3.50
N TYR A 523 -30.55 9.07 3.18
CA TYR A 523 -30.34 10.14 4.16
C TYR A 523 -31.40 11.22 3.94
N GLU A 524 -31.95 11.76 5.03
CA GLU A 524 -32.88 12.89 5.02
C GLU A 524 -32.53 13.85 6.14
N ALA A 525 -32.63 15.15 5.88
CA ALA A 525 -32.51 16.19 6.91
C ALA A 525 -33.27 17.47 6.52
N THR A 526 -33.58 18.27 7.52
CA THR A 526 -34.03 19.66 7.36
C THR A 526 -32.84 20.59 7.46
N ILE A 527 -32.72 21.54 6.53
CA ILE A 527 -31.67 22.56 6.54
C ILE A 527 -32.30 23.89 6.94
N GLU A 528 -31.84 24.43 8.06
CA GLU A 528 -32.25 25.76 8.50
C GLU A 528 -31.50 26.82 7.67
N ASN A 529 -32.26 27.69 7.01
CA ASN A 529 -31.74 28.77 6.16
C ASN A 529 -30.72 28.29 5.10
N PRO A 530 -31.15 27.59 4.04
CA PRO A 530 -30.27 26.97 3.06
C PRO A 530 -29.54 27.97 2.15
N TYR A 531 -29.92 29.24 2.18
CA TYR A 531 -29.34 30.27 1.33
C TYR A 531 -28.05 30.86 1.90
N PHE A 532 -27.14 31.19 0.99
CA PHE A 532 -26.00 32.08 1.23
C PHE A 532 -26.39 33.51 0.85
N VAL A 533 -25.83 34.48 1.55
CA VAL A 533 -26.05 35.88 1.26
C VAL A 533 -24.69 36.54 1.05
N ASP A 534 -24.49 37.16 -0.12
CA ASP A 534 -23.26 37.88 -0.40
C ASP A 534 -23.23 39.26 0.28
N SER A 535 -22.11 39.99 0.11
CA SER A 535 -21.94 41.33 0.67
C SER A 535 -22.92 42.38 0.13
N GLN A 536 -23.62 42.08 -0.97
CA GLN A 536 -24.61 42.94 -1.61
C GLN A 536 -26.06 42.53 -1.23
N GLY A 537 -26.20 41.53 -0.35
CA GLY A 537 -27.51 41.03 0.07
C GLY A 537 -28.18 40.06 -0.95
N LYS A 538 -27.46 39.63 -1.98
CA LYS A 538 -27.93 38.66 -2.94
C LYS A 538 -27.90 37.26 -2.36
N ARG A 539 -29.00 36.51 -2.56
CA ARG A 539 -29.18 35.17 -2.04
C ARG A 539 -28.77 34.13 -3.09
N PHE A 540 -27.99 33.16 -2.66
CA PHE A 540 -27.53 32.02 -3.47
C PHE A 540 -27.95 30.72 -2.80
N LEU A 541 -28.36 29.77 -3.61
CA LEU A 541 -28.53 28.39 -3.20
C LEU A 541 -27.32 27.60 -3.70
N MET A 542 -26.48 27.13 -2.79
CA MET A 542 -25.37 26.25 -3.14
C MET A 542 -25.89 24.86 -3.40
N TYR A 543 -25.42 24.26 -4.44
CA TYR A 543 -25.66 22.86 -4.73
C TYR A 543 -24.38 22.05 -4.48
N PHE A 544 -24.59 20.78 -4.34
CA PHE A 544 -23.53 19.81 -4.11
C PHE A 544 -22.65 19.66 -5.35
N ASP A 545 -21.36 19.98 -5.24
CA ASP A 545 -20.36 19.65 -6.25
C ASP A 545 -19.66 18.34 -5.87
N GLY A 546 -20.30 17.22 -6.20
CA GLY A 546 -19.79 15.86 -5.96
C GLY A 546 -18.79 15.39 -7.01
N SER A 547 -18.15 16.31 -7.72
CA SER A 547 -17.24 15.97 -8.81
C SER A 547 -16.09 15.08 -8.34
N VAL A 548 -16.12 13.83 -8.77
CA VAL A 548 -15.05 12.84 -8.61
C VAL A 548 -13.71 13.39 -9.08
N LEU A 549 -13.73 14.16 -10.15
CA LEU A 549 -12.54 14.80 -10.71
C LEU A 549 -11.87 15.73 -9.71
N LYS A 550 -12.63 16.52 -8.95
CA LYS A 550 -12.08 17.45 -7.96
C LYS A 550 -11.33 16.72 -6.83
N ASN A 551 -11.81 15.54 -6.44
CA ASN A 551 -11.19 14.73 -5.40
C ASN A 551 -10.11 13.78 -5.93
N SER A 552 -10.14 13.48 -7.24
CA SER A 552 -9.26 12.50 -7.88
C SER A 552 -8.08 13.13 -8.61
N ILE A 553 -8.22 14.38 -9.08
CA ILE A 553 -7.14 15.13 -9.72
C ILE A 553 -6.49 16.01 -8.66
N ARG A 554 -5.33 15.58 -8.19
CA ARG A 554 -4.45 16.45 -7.41
C ARG A 554 -3.80 17.45 -8.34
N GLU A 555 -3.70 18.70 -7.92
CA GLU A 555 -2.84 19.68 -8.59
C GLU A 555 -1.39 19.23 -8.44
N HIS A 556 -0.80 18.74 -9.53
CA HIS A 556 0.62 18.45 -9.60
C HIS A 556 1.35 19.67 -10.15
N GLN A 557 2.44 20.05 -9.52
CA GLN A 557 3.30 21.14 -10.02
C GLN A 557 3.98 20.76 -11.35
N HIS A 558 4.04 19.47 -11.67
CA HIS A 558 4.63 18.92 -12.88
C HIS A 558 3.63 18.03 -13.62
N SER A 559 3.30 18.40 -14.85
CA SER A 559 2.35 17.67 -15.72
C SER A 559 2.86 16.29 -16.21
N ASP A 560 4.12 15.98 -15.96
CA ASP A 560 4.82 14.77 -16.40
C ASP A 560 4.86 13.66 -15.34
N VAL A 561 4.24 13.89 -14.18
CA VAL A 561 4.21 12.93 -13.07
C VAL A 561 3.00 12.02 -13.21
N SER A 562 3.22 10.70 -13.20
CA SER A 562 2.14 9.73 -13.10
C SER A 562 1.59 9.68 -11.68
N PHE A 563 0.29 9.52 -11.53
CA PHE A 563 -0.38 9.41 -10.25
C PHE A 563 -1.38 8.25 -10.26
N TRP A 564 -1.68 7.73 -9.08
CA TRP A 564 -2.69 6.70 -8.90
C TRP A 564 -4.09 7.28 -8.94
N HIS A 565 -4.97 6.57 -9.63
CA HIS A 565 -6.39 6.87 -9.63
C HIS A 565 -7.19 5.61 -9.29
N ASN A 566 -8.20 5.76 -8.44
CA ASN A 566 -9.11 4.66 -8.14
C ASN A 566 -9.96 4.36 -9.37
N PHE A 567 -10.20 3.07 -9.64
CA PHE A 567 -11.16 2.64 -10.64
C PHE A 567 -12.55 2.77 -10.05
N ASP A 568 -13.23 3.87 -10.37
CA ASP A 568 -14.60 4.12 -9.96
C ASP A 568 -15.41 4.62 -11.14
N SER A 569 -16.71 4.36 -11.09
CA SER A 569 -17.69 4.92 -12.00
C SER A 569 -18.82 5.49 -11.15
N GLU A 570 -19.05 6.79 -11.25
CA GLU A 570 -19.98 7.48 -10.36
C GLU A 570 -20.97 8.33 -11.17
N ARG A 571 -22.20 8.39 -10.68
CA ARG A 571 -23.26 9.25 -11.21
C ARG A 571 -23.92 10.02 -10.08
N TYR A 572 -24.07 11.32 -10.27
CA TYR A 572 -24.78 12.22 -9.36
C TYR A 572 -25.90 12.92 -10.13
N GLU A 573 -27.12 12.82 -9.63
CA GLU A 573 -28.28 13.55 -10.14
C GLU A 573 -28.78 14.49 -9.05
N ILE A 574 -28.82 15.79 -9.32
CA ILE A 574 -29.22 16.81 -8.37
C ILE A 574 -30.50 17.46 -8.85
N TYR A 575 -31.56 17.33 -8.08
CA TYR A 575 -32.85 17.94 -8.29
C TYR A 575 -33.05 19.06 -7.29
N LEU A 576 -33.19 20.28 -7.79
CA LEU A 576 -33.42 21.47 -7.00
C LEU A 576 -34.81 22.00 -7.28
N GLN A 577 -35.66 22.10 -6.24
CA GLN A 577 -36.97 22.69 -6.31
C GLN A 577 -37.05 23.84 -5.30
N THR A 578 -37.53 24.98 -5.74
CA THR A 578 -37.78 26.18 -4.92
C THR A 578 -39.09 26.82 -5.31
N ASP A 579 -39.70 27.54 -4.37
CA ASP A 579 -40.88 28.39 -4.57
C ASP A 579 -40.48 29.79 -5.07
N GLU A 580 -39.22 30.12 -5.17
CA GLU A 580 -38.70 31.37 -5.72
C GLU A 580 -38.13 31.17 -7.14
N ASN A 581 -38.14 32.25 -7.93
CA ASN A 581 -37.53 32.27 -9.26
C ASN A 581 -36.00 32.27 -9.10
N ILE A 582 -35.33 31.28 -9.68
CA ILE A 582 -33.88 31.18 -9.74
C ILE A 582 -33.39 31.78 -11.06
N ASP A 583 -32.48 32.75 -10.98
CA ASP A 583 -31.72 33.21 -12.13
C ASP A 583 -30.62 32.21 -12.50
N THR A 584 -30.88 31.44 -13.57
CA THR A 584 -29.94 30.40 -14.05
C THR A 584 -28.91 30.93 -15.04
N LYS A 585 -28.84 32.24 -15.29
CA LYS A 585 -27.96 32.86 -16.30
C LYS A 585 -26.69 33.47 -15.71
N GLU A 586 -26.55 33.46 -14.40
CA GLU A 586 -25.40 34.08 -13.76
C GLU A 586 -24.17 33.20 -13.67
N LYS A 587 -23.05 33.87 -13.35
CA LYS A 587 -21.66 33.41 -13.28
C LYS A 587 -21.41 32.09 -12.51
N TYR A 588 -22.34 31.64 -11.70
CA TYR A 588 -22.22 30.45 -10.84
C TYR A 588 -23.12 29.29 -11.27
N THR A 589 -23.72 29.34 -12.47
CA THR A 589 -24.47 28.20 -12.98
C THR A 589 -23.54 27.08 -13.43
N ILE A 590 -24.02 25.85 -13.28
CA ILE A 590 -23.34 24.64 -13.77
C ILE A 590 -23.00 24.82 -15.24
N GLN A 591 -21.74 24.68 -15.58
CA GLN A 591 -21.30 24.63 -16.97
C GLN A 591 -21.41 23.18 -17.46
N GLU A 592 -22.09 23.00 -18.57
CA GLU A 592 -22.12 21.71 -19.25
C GLU A 592 -20.73 21.42 -19.81
N CYS A 593 -20.24 20.23 -19.57
CA CYS A 593 -18.97 19.78 -20.13
C CYS A 593 -19.06 18.30 -20.54
N ASP A 594 -18.27 17.93 -21.52
CA ASP A 594 -18.07 16.55 -21.94
C ASP A 594 -16.57 16.37 -22.21
N ILE A 595 -15.90 15.69 -21.29
CA ILE A 595 -14.47 15.43 -21.35
C ILE A 595 -14.27 13.93 -21.51
N GLN A 596 -13.64 13.53 -22.60
CA GLN A 596 -13.31 12.15 -22.88
C GLN A 596 -11.85 12.01 -23.28
N ASN A 597 -11.14 11.14 -22.63
CA ASN A 597 -9.78 10.73 -23.02
C ASN A 597 -9.58 9.21 -22.77
N LYS A 598 -8.38 8.71 -22.99
CA LYS A 598 -8.09 7.28 -22.82
C LYS A 598 -8.17 6.78 -21.38
N TYR A 599 -8.19 7.68 -20.40
CA TYR A 599 -8.16 7.33 -18.98
C TYR A 599 -9.52 7.49 -18.30
N PHE A 600 -10.28 8.53 -18.65
CA PHE A 600 -11.57 8.81 -18.03
C PHE A 600 -12.56 9.51 -18.98
N THR A 601 -13.83 9.42 -18.62
CA THR A 601 -14.91 10.22 -19.20
C THR A 601 -15.60 10.99 -18.07
N HIS A 602 -15.79 12.30 -18.26
CA HIS A 602 -16.57 13.14 -17.35
C HIS A 602 -17.60 13.91 -18.15
N LYS A 603 -18.86 13.85 -17.73
CA LYS A 603 -19.96 14.55 -18.39
C LYS A 603 -20.83 15.26 -17.37
N THR A 604 -21.03 16.56 -17.58
CA THR A 604 -21.99 17.36 -16.83
C THR A 604 -23.06 17.87 -17.78
N GLN A 605 -24.32 17.62 -17.47
CA GLN A 605 -25.49 18.06 -18.25
C GLN A 605 -26.48 18.75 -17.34
N LYS A 606 -27.13 19.76 -17.88
CA LYS A 606 -28.25 20.47 -17.24
C LYS A 606 -29.56 20.03 -17.90
N PHE A 607 -30.56 19.71 -17.10
CA PHE A 607 -31.87 19.28 -17.55
C PHE A 607 -32.91 20.34 -17.27
#